data_92abe9f256e1a856475b0da6c3909e92
#
_entry.id   92abe9f256e1a856475b0da6c3909e92
#
_cell.length_a   1.000
_cell.length_b   1.000
_cell.length_c   1.000
_cell.angle_alpha   90.00
_cell.angle_beta   90.00
_cell.angle_gamma   90.00
#
_symmetry.space_group_name_H-M   'P 1'
#
loop_
_entity.id
_entity.type
_entity.pdbx_description
1 polymer ?
#
loop_
_entity_poly.entity_id
_entity_poly.type
_entity_poly.pdbx_seq_one_letter_code
_entity_poly.pdbx_strand_id
1 'polypeptide(L)'
;MWEKIVNFINASMKTIIATAIIVGITFVLFVIISVVGNRIIKKQRNKKKKAITLAKMIQSILRYVILILAIIIILSFWGVQVGPILAGAGIIGIVIGLGAQDLIKDLLSGFSIIFENHYDIDDIVEIKGFKGRVLDIGLKSTKLINWKNEVKIFTNGDIKDITNFSKNPSVGVVEVGISYYENIDKVIALLEEKLVVIKELFPQVIEGPNVLGVTSFTESAMIIRIIIKTEPERHYDVERAVRKYTKEIFDANGIKIPFPQMIVYHDDNKN
;
A
#
# COMPACT_ATOMS: atom_id res chain seq x y z
N MET A 1 24.40 -64.47 -29.90
CA MET A 1 22.95 -64.28 -30.14
C MET A 1 22.18 -64.29 -28.81
N TRP A 2 22.44 -65.22 -27.91
CA TRP A 2 21.77 -65.30 -26.60
C TRP A 2 21.99 -64.08 -25.68
N GLU A 3 23.20 -63.55 -25.57
CA GLU A 3 23.53 -62.33 -24.82
C GLU A 3 22.77 -61.10 -25.31
N LYS A 4 22.60 -60.94 -26.63
CA LYS A 4 21.82 -59.85 -27.20
C LYS A 4 20.32 -59.92 -26.81
N ILE A 5 19.79 -61.12 -26.76
CA ILE A 5 18.40 -61.36 -26.37
C ILE A 5 18.21 -61.08 -24.86
N VAL A 6 19.12 -61.58 -24.02
CA VAL A 6 19.10 -61.33 -22.56
C VAL A 6 19.25 -59.85 -22.25
N ASN A 7 20.16 -59.15 -22.92
CA ASN A 7 20.34 -57.70 -22.75
C ASN A 7 19.14 -56.92 -23.25
N PHE A 8 18.50 -57.28 -24.33
CA PHE A 8 17.23 -56.68 -24.80
C PHE A 8 16.09 -56.88 -23.82
N ILE A 9 15.93 -58.13 -23.28
CA ILE A 9 14.89 -58.44 -22.26
C ILE A 9 15.15 -57.63 -20.99
N ASN A 10 16.39 -57.56 -20.50
CA ASN A 10 16.76 -56.81 -19.32
C ASN A 10 16.56 -55.31 -19.48
N ALA A 11 16.89 -54.73 -20.64
CA ALA A 11 16.66 -53.33 -20.95
C ALA A 11 15.15 -53.00 -21.02
N SER A 12 14.37 -53.88 -21.71
CA SER A 12 12.91 -53.71 -21.78
C SER A 12 12.24 -53.86 -20.42
N MET A 13 12.69 -54.80 -19.59
CA MET A 13 12.19 -54.94 -18.19
C MET A 13 12.46 -53.71 -17.34
N LYS A 14 13.65 -53.12 -17.42
CA LYS A 14 13.99 -51.87 -16.70
C LYS A 14 13.09 -50.70 -17.12
N THR A 15 12.83 -50.56 -18.42
CA THR A 15 11.95 -49.51 -18.94
C THR A 15 10.50 -49.68 -18.49
N ILE A 16 10.00 -50.95 -18.50
CA ILE A 16 8.64 -51.27 -18.02
C ILE A 16 8.51 -50.97 -16.51
N ILE A 17 9.48 -51.41 -15.71
CA ILE A 17 9.48 -51.14 -14.26
C ILE A 17 9.53 -49.64 -13.99
N ALA A 18 10.40 -48.89 -14.66
CA ALA A 18 10.47 -47.43 -14.53
C ALA A 18 9.14 -46.76 -14.88
N THR A 19 8.51 -47.20 -15.98
CA THR A 19 7.18 -46.71 -16.37
C THR A 19 6.13 -46.99 -15.32
N ALA A 20 6.11 -48.19 -14.76
CA ALA A 20 5.17 -48.57 -13.70
C ALA A 20 5.37 -47.71 -12.43
N ILE A 21 6.62 -47.46 -12.06
CA ILE A 21 6.97 -46.57 -10.91
C ILE A 21 6.48 -45.15 -11.16
N ILE A 22 6.74 -44.56 -12.35
CA ILE A 22 6.32 -43.19 -12.68
C ILE A 22 4.80 -43.08 -12.67
N VAL A 23 4.08 -44.05 -13.24
CA VAL A 23 2.61 -44.10 -13.21
C VAL A 23 2.11 -44.18 -11.76
N GLY A 24 2.73 -45.02 -10.93
CA GLY A 24 2.41 -45.14 -9.50
C GLY A 24 2.60 -43.80 -8.75
N ILE A 25 3.75 -43.15 -8.97
CA ILE A 25 4.04 -41.80 -8.37
C ILE A 25 3.01 -40.79 -8.85
N THR A 26 2.71 -40.74 -10.13
CA THR A 26 1.73 -39.84 -10.73
C THR A 26 0.35 -40.05 -10.13
N PHE A 27 -0.06 -41.30 -9.96
CA PHE A 27 -1.33 -41.65 -9.30
C PHE A 27 -1.37 -41.18 -7.85
N VAL A 28 -0.31 -41.41 -7.08
CA VAL A 28 -0.21 -40.95 -5.69
C VAL A 28 -0.32 -39.42 -5.63
N LEU A 29 0.39 -38.68 -6.50
CA LEU A 29 0.29 -37.24 -6.58
C LEU A 29 -1.12 -36.75 -6.93
N PHE A 30 -1.81 -37.43 -7.84
CA PHE A 30 -3.21 -37.13 -8.18
C PHE A 30 -4.14 -37.33 -6.99
N VAL A 31 -3.94 -38.39 -6.20
CA VAL A 31 -4.72 -38.64 -4.98
C VAL A 31 -4.46 -37.55 -3.96
N ILE A 32 -3.19 -37.19 -3.74
CA ILE A 32 -2.81 -36.09 -2.79
C ILE A 32 -3.47 -34.78 -3.19
N ILE A 33 -3.36 -34.39 -4.46
CA ILE A 33 -3.97 -33.14 -4.98
C ILE A 33 -5.49 -33.19 -4.79
N SER A 34 -6.11 -34.35 -5.03
CA SER A 34 -7.55 -34.54 -4.89
C SER A 34 -8.00 -34.43 -3.44
N VAL A 35 -7.29 -35.10 -2.54
CA VAL A 35 -7.62 -35.12 -1.10
C VAL A 35 -7.44 -33.72 -0.50
N VAL A 36 -6.30 -33.07 -0.76
CA VAL A 36 -6.01 -31.72 -0.26
C VAL A 36 -7.01 -30.70 -0.85
N GLY A 37 -7.21 -30.73 -2.17
CA GLY A 37 -8.16 -29.84 -2.83
C GLY A 37 -9.58 -30.01 -2.31
N ASN A 38 -10.05 -31.24 -2.14
CA ASN A 38 -11.38 -31.52 -1.61
C ASN A 38 -11.54 -31.13 -0.13
N ARG A 39 -10.47 -31.24 0.69
CA ARG A 39 -10.48 -30.74 2.08
C ARG A 39 -10.64 -29.21 2.12
N ILE A 40 -9.90 -28.49 1.27
CA ILE A 40 -10.00 -27.03 1.15
C ILE A 40 -11.42 -26.65 0.70
N ILE A 41 -11.95 -27.33 -0.33
CA ILE A 41 -13.30 -27.09 -0.85
C ILE A 41 -14.37 -27.33 0.23
N LYS A 42 -14.28 -28.42 0.98
CA LYS A 42 -15.22 -28.75 2.08
C LYS A 42 -15.19 -27.67 3.17
N LYS A 43 -14.00 -27.23 3.58
CA LYS A 43 -13.84 -26.18 4.61
C LYS A 43 -14.41 -24.83 4.18
N GLN A 44 -14.42 -24.53 2.87
CA GLN A 44 -14.89 -23.27 2.29
C GLN A 44 -16.36 -23.31 1.83
N ARG A 45 -17.03 -24.48 1.88
CA ARG A 45 -18.37 -24.69 1.29
C ARG A 45 -19.43 -23.72 1.81
N ASN A 46 -19.27 -23.17 3.02
CA ASN A 46 -20.22 -22.23 3.65
C ASN A 46 -19.85 -20.74 3.46
N LYS A 47 -18.71 -20.39 2.85
CA LYS A 47 -18.23 -19.00 2.90
C LYS A 47 -18.14 -18.26 1.56
N LYS A 48 -17.71 -18.85 0.44
CA LYS A 48 -17.61 -18.12 -0.85
C LYS A 48 -17.57 -19.07 -2.06
N LYS A 49 -18.59 -19.06 -2.91
CA LYS A 49 -18.63 -19.83 -4.18
C LYS A 49 -17.40 -19.61 -5.06
N LYS A 50 -16.87 -18.36 -5.12
CA LYS A 50 -15.65 -18.01 -5.89
C LYS A 50 -14.41 -18.80 -5.44
N ALA A 51 -14.21 -19.00 -4.14
CA ALA A 51 -13.05 -19.74 -3.61
C ALA A 51 -13.09 -21.21 -4.02
N ILE A 52 -14.27 -21.82 -4.10
CA ILE A 52 -14.46 -23.20 -4.56
C ILE A 52 -14.07 -23.34 -6.03
N THR A 53 -14.49 -22.39 -6.88
CA THR A 53 -14.16 -22.41 -8.31
C THR A 53 -12.66 -22.26 -8.52
N LEU A 54 -12.01 -21.31 -7.82
CA LEU A 54 -10.55 -21.11 -7.86
C LEU A 54 -9.80 -22.38 -7.43
N ALA A 55 -10.18 -23.00 -6.32
CA ALA A 55 -9.55 -24.23 -5.84
C ALA A 55 -9.65 -25.36 -6.87
N LYS A 56 -10.82 -25.52 -7.53
CA LYS A 56 -10.99 -26.51 -8.60
C LYS A 56 -10.13 -26.21 -9.83
N MET A 57 -10.02 -24.94 -10.23
CA MET A 57 -9.18 -24.53 -11.36
C MET A 57 -7.71 -24.83 -11.08
N ILE A 58 -7.19 -24.45 -9.91
CA ILE A 58 -5.81 -24.72 -9.51
C ILE A 58 -5.55 -26.23 -9.47
N GLN A 59 -6.47 -27.01 -8.88
CA GLN A 59 -6.38 -28.46 -8.83
C GLN A 59 -6.31 -29.08 -10.23
N SER A 60 -7.10 -28.59 -11.19
CA SER A 60 -7.08 -29.06 -12.58
C SER A 60 -5.77 -28.73 -13.27
N ILE A 61 -5.29 -27.49 -13.14
CA ILE A 61 -4.02 -27.05 -13.72
C ILE A 61 -2.86 -27.91 -13.19
N LEU A 62 -2.78 -28.12 -11.87
CA LEU A 62 -1.73 -28.97 -11.27
C LEU A 62 -1.76 -30.39 -11.80
N ARG A 63 -2.95 -30.98 -11.99
CA ARG A 63 -3.06 -32.35 -12.57
C ARG A 63 -2.56 -32.39 -14.01
N TYR A 64 -2.92 -31.40 -14.85
CA TYR A 64 -2.43 -31.34 -16.23
C TYR A 64 -0.91 -31.19 -16.30
N VAL A 65 -0.33 -30.32 -15.47
CA VAL A 65 1.13 -30.13 -15.41
C VAL A 65 1.84 -31.42 -15.02
N ILE A 66 1.36 -32.12 -13.97
CA ILE A 66 1.94 -33.40 -13.52
C ILE A 66 1.79 -34.47 -14.60
N LEU A 67 0.64 -34.54 -15.27
CA LEU A 67 0.40 -35.50 -16.35
C LEU A 67 1.37 -35.28 -17.52
N ILE A 68 1.56 -34.03 -17.95
CA ILE A 68 2.48 -33.66 -19.04
C ILE A 68 3.92 -34.06 -18.66
N LEU A 69 4.36 -33.72 -17.43
CA LEU A 69 5.68 -34.09 -16.94
C LEU A 69 5.87 -35.60 -16.87
N ALA A 70 4.88 -36.33 -16.39
CA ALA A 70 4.94 -37.81 -16.36
C ALA A 70 5.07 -38.42 -17.76
N ILE A 71 4.33 -37.91 -18.75
CA ILE A 71 4.42 -38.35 -20.14
C ILE A 71 5.82 -38.09 -20.70
N ILE A 72 6.38 -36.91 -20.49
CA ILE A 72 7.74 -36.53 -20.98
C ILE A 72 8.79 -37.47 -20.37
N ILE A 73 8.69 -37.73 -19.05
CA ILE A 73 9.63 -38.62 -18.36
C ILE A 73 9.50 -40.06 -18.90
N ILE A 74 8.27 -40.56 -19.09
CA ILE A 74 8.05 -41.88 -19.66
C ILE A 74 8.66 -41.99 -21.07
N LEU A 75 8.39 -41.02 -21.95
CA LEU A 75 8.94 -40.98 -23.30
C LEU A 75 10.48 -41.00 -23.29
N SER A 76 11.12 -40.31 -22.33
CA SER A 76 12.57 -40.33 -22.17
C SER A 76 13.10 -41.76 -21.87
N PHE A 77 12.43 -42.51 -21.00
CA PHE A 77 12.79 -43.90 -20.71
C PHE A 77 12.59 -44.85 -21.91
N TRP A 78 11.69 -44.50 -22.82
CA TRP A 78 11.46 -45.25 -24.05
C TRP A 78 12.40 -44.86 -25.17
N GLY A 79 13.42 -43.99 -24.90
CA GLY A 79 14.44 -43.61 -25.86
C GLY A 79 14.01 -42.48 -26.80
N VAL A 80 12.86 -41.86 -26.56
CA VAL A 80 12.44 -40.71 -27.36
C VAL A 80 13.31 -39.49 -27.00
N GLN A 81 13.78 -38.77 -28.00
CA GLN A 81 14.54 -37.54 -27.80
C GLN A 81 13.59 -36.43 -27.26
N VAL A 82 13.55 -36.26 -25.94
CA VAL A 82 12.67 -35.25 -25.27
C VAL A 82 13.24 -33.83 -25.34
N GLY A 83 14.49 -33.64 -25.76
CA GLY A 83 15.14 -32.34 -25.90
C GLY A 83 14.31 -31.31 -26.68
N PRO A 84 13.86 -31.61 -27.90
CA PRO A 84 12.99 -30.69 -28.64
C PRO A 84 11.65 -30.41 -27.96
N ILE A 85 11.07 -31.39 -27.28
CA ILE A 85 9.80 -31.22 -26.52
C ILE A 85 10.02 -30.26 -25.35
N LEU A 86 11.12 -30.44 -24.60
CA LEU A 86 11.47 -29.55 -23.47
C LEU A 86 11.80 -28.15 -23.95
N ALA A 87 12.50 -28.02 -25.09
CA ALA A 87 12.80 -26.72 -25.69
C ALA A 87 11.50 -25.97 -26.08
N GLY A 88 10.54 -26.66 -26.72
CA GLY A 88 9.24 -26.09 -27.04
C GLY A 88 8.44 -25.72 -25.78
N ALA A 89 8.42 -26.60 -24.78
CA ALA A 89 7.77 -26.32 -23.49
C ALA A 89 8.42 -25.13 -22.77
N GLY A 90 9.75 -24.97 -22.89
CA GLY A 90 10.49 -23.82 -22.35
C GLY A 90 10.03 -22.49 -22.96
N ILE A 91 9.89 -22.46 -24.30
CA ILE A 91 9.39 -21.27 -25.01
C ILE A 91 7.97 -20.93 -24.54
N ILE A 92 7.08 -21.92 -24.44
CA ILE A 92 5.72 -21.73 -23.92
C ILE A 92 5.75 -21.21 -22.47
N GLY A 93 6.66 -21.75 -21.64
CA GLY A 93 6.87 -21.31 -20.26
C GLY A 93 7.28 -19.84 -20.17
N ILE A 94 8.17 -19.38 -21.05
CA ILE A 94 8.58 -17.96 -21.14
C ILE A 94 7.35 -17.07 -21.48
N VAL A 95 6.57 -17.45 -22.48
CA VAL A 95 5.38 -16.68 -22.89
C VAL A 95 4.36 -16.59 -21.75
N ILE A 96 4.10 -17.72 -21.05
CA ILE A 96 3.22 -17.74 -19.88
C ILE A 96 3.80 -16.88 -18.75
N GLY A 97 5.11 -16.96 -18.51
CA GLY A 97 5.81 -16.19 -17.48
C GLY A 97 5.72 -14.68 -17.73
N LEU A 98 5.94 -14.24 -18.96
CA LEU A 98 5.76 -12.83 -19.35
C LEU A 98 4.31 -12.37 -19.19
N GLY A 99 3.34 -13.21 -19.55
CA GLY A 99 1.91 -12.92 -19.33
C GLY A 99 1.49 -12.89 -17.86
N ALA A 100 2.21 -13.59 -16.98
CA ALA A 100 1.94 -13.63 -15.54
C ALA A 100 2.81 -12.64 -14.73
N GLN A 101 3.72 -11.91 -15.37
CA GLN A 101 4.72 -11.04 -14.72
C GLN A 101 4.08 -10.04 -13.75
N ASP A 102 3.03 -9.34 -14.16
CA ASP A 102 2.36 -8.36 -13.31
C ASP A 102 1.69 -9.00 -12.09
N LEU A 103 1.11 -10.20 -12.25
CA LEU A 103 0.53 -10.94 -11.14
C LEU A 103 1.60 -11.32 -10.11
N ILE A 104 2.75 -11.81 -10.57
CA ILE A 104 3.87 -12.17 -9.69
C ILE A 104 4.40 -10.93 -8.97
N LYS A 105 4.56 -9.82 -9.68
CA LYS A 105 4.97 -8.53 -9.12
C LYS A 105 4.00 -8.06 -8.04
N ASP A 106 2.68 -8.12 -8.30
CA ASP A 106 1.65 -7.75 -7.33
C ASP A 106 1.73 -8.58 -6.05
N LEU A 107 1.93 -9.90 -6.19
CA LEU A 107 2.03 -10.82 -5.06
C LEU A 107 3.29 -10.55 -4.22
N LEU A 108 4.45 -10.36 -4.87
CA LEU A 108 5.72 -10.04 -4.19
C LEU A 108 5.65 -8.70 -3.47
N SER A 109 5.08 -7.68 -4.13
CA SER A 109 4.87 -6.37 -3.51
C SER A 109 3.91 -6.43 -2.33
N GLY A 110 2.81 -7.19 -2.45
CA GLY A 110 1.88 -7.41 -1.33
C GLY A 110 2.53 -8.11 -0.14
N PHE A 111 3.40 -9.06 -0.39
CA PHE A 111 4.20 -9.70 0.65
C PHE A 111 5.17 -8.72 1.32
N SER A 112 5.90 -7.91 0.53
CA SER A 112 6.83 -6.90 1.04
C SER A 112 6.12 -5.85 1.90
N ILE A 113 4.95 -5.35 1.47
CA ILE A 113 4.15 -4.38 2.23
C ILE A 113 3.84 -4.90 3.64
N ILE A 114 3.42 -6.16 3.74
CA ILE A 114 3.07 -6.79 5.03
C ILE A 114 4.33 -7.09 5.85
N PHE A 115 5.36 -7.67 5.22
CA PHE A 115 6.57 -8.12 5.91
C PHE A 115 7.41 -6.97 6.44
N GLU A 116 7.52 -5.88 5.65
CA GLU A 116 8.26 -4.67 6.03
C GLU A 116 7.40 -3.69 6.84
N ASN A 117 6.14 -4.03 7.07
CA ASN A 117 5.20 -3.22 7.83
C ASN A 117 5.14 -1.76 7.33
N HIS A 118 4.95 -1.57 6.02
CA HIS A 118 4.86 -0.22 5.45
C HIS A 118 3.65 0.55 6.00
N TYR A 119 2.52 -0.12 6.15
CA TYR A 119 1.28 0.37 6.77
C TYR A 119 0.41 -0.81 7.21
N ASP A 120 -0.47 -0.55 8.16
CA ASP A 120 -1.45 -1.49 8.67
C ASP A 120 -2.89 -1.14 8.23
N ILE A 121 -3.83 -2.06 8.49
CA ILE A 121 -5.26 -1.76 8.34
C ILE A 121 -5.60 -0.64 9.32
N ASP A 122 -6.45 0.29 8.89
CA ASP A 122 -6.87 1.52 9.56
C ASP A 122 -5.83 2.65 9.56
N ASP A 123 -4.59 2.44 9.11
CA ASP A 123 -3.65 3.54 8.88
C ASP A 123 -4.17 4.51 7.80
N ILE A 124 -3.86 5.78 7.97
CA ILE A 124 -4.08 6.80 6.95
C ILE A 124 -2.80 6.95 6.14
N VAL A 125 -2.91 6.64 4.85
CA VAL A 125 -1.79 6.70 3.91
C VAL A 125 -2.16 7.47 2.66
N GLU A 126 -1.15 7.96 1.96
CA GLU A 126 -1.32 8.52 0.62
C GLU A 126 -0.54 7.68 -0.39
N ILE A 127 -1.24 7.24 -1.43
CA ILE A 127 -0.71 6.46 -2.54
C ILE A 127 -1.13 7.12 -3.84
N LYS A 128 -0.17 7.53 -4.66
CA LYS A 128 -0.42 8.19 -5.97
C LYS A 128 -1.41 9.37 -5.86
N GLY A 129 -1.22 10.23 -4.84
CA GLY A 129 -2.05 11.42 -4.60
C GLY A 129 -3.45 11.12 -4.04
N PHE A 130 -3.75 9.87 -3.69
CA PHE A 130 -5.00 9.51 -3.03
C PHE A 130 -4.75 9.23 -1.57
N LYS A 131 -5.12 10.20 -0.71
CA LYS A 131 -5.06 10.06 0.75
C LYS A 131 -6.31 9.38 1.27
N GLY A 132 -6.13 8.31 2.07
CA GLY A 132 -7.25 7.58 2.66
C GLY A 132 -6.82 6.59 3.72
N ARG A 133 -7.80 6.05 4.43
CA ARG A 133 -7.62 5.01 5.42
C ARG A 133 -7.56 3.64 4.72
N VAL A 134 -6.65 2.80 5.14
CA VAL A 134 -6.49 1.43 4.65
C VAL A 134 -7.65 0.57 5.12
N LEU A 135 -8.47 0.08 4.20
CA LEU A 135 -9.59 -0.82 4.49
C LEU A 135 -9.19 -2.29 4.49
N ASP A 136 -8.28 -2.66 3.59
CA ASP A 136 -7.93 -4.06 3.34
C ASP A 136 -6.58 -4.14 2.64
N ILE A 137 -5.75 -5.05 3.09
CA ILE A 137 -4.45 -5.37 2.49
C ILE A 137 -4.54 -6.82 2.01
N GLY A 138 -4.77 -6.98 0.71
CA GLY A 138 -4.79 -8.28 0.06
C GLY A 138 -3.44 -8.65 -0.55
N LEU A 139 -3.27 -9.90 -0.94
CA LEU A 139 -2.06 -10.36 -1.63
C LEU A 139 -1.77 -9.61 -2.94
N LYS A 140 -2.81 -9.25 -3.68
CA LYS A 140 -2.69 -8.60 -4.98
C LYS A 140 -2.93 -7.10 -4.92
N SER A 141 -3.77 -6.62 -4.00
CA SER A 141 -4.26 -5.24 -4.00
C SER A 141 -4.54 -4.72 -2.60
N THR A 142 -4.32 -3.43 -2.40
CA THR A 142 -4.68 -2.65 -1.23
C THR A 142 -5.88 -1.77 -1.54
N LYS A 143 -6.79 -1.62 -0.58
CA LYS A 143 -7.99 -0.77 -0.70
C LYS A 143 -7.90 0.38 0.27
N LEU A 144 -8.06 1.59 -0.23
CA LEU A 144 -8.16 2.81 0.58
C LEU A 144 -9.56 3.41 0.48
N ILE A 145 -10.00 4.03 1.57
CA ILE A 145 -11.21 4.85 1.62
C ILE A 145 -10.83 6.27 2.04
N ASN A 146 -11.30 7.27 1.30
CA ASN A 146 -11.06 8.66 1.66
C ASN A 146 -12.19 9.23 2.55
N TRP A 147 -12.05 10.49 2.96
CA TRP A 147 -13.04 11.18 3.79
C TRP A 147 -14.40 11.41 3.08
N LYS A 148 -14.45 11.29 1.74
CA LYS A 148 -15.70 11.33 0.96
C LYS A 148 -16.37 9.97 0.83
N ASN A 149 -15.85 8.92 1.49
CA ASN A 149 -16.28 7.53 1.37
C ASN A 149 -16.04 6.91 -0.02
N GLU A 150 -15.14 7.47 -0.83
CA GLU A 150 -14.72 6.87 -2.09
C GLU A 150 -13.69 5.78 -1.82
N VAL A 151 -13.94 4.59 -2.36
CA VAL A 151 -13.00 3.46 -2.22
C VAL A 151 -12.16 3.33 -3.48
N LYS A 152 -10.84 3.43 -3.34
CA LYS A 152 -9.88 3.20 -4.41
C LYS A 152 -9.09 1.92 -4.17
N ILE A 153 -8.93 1.13 -5.22
CA ILE A 153 -8.21 -0.14 -5.22
C ILE A 153 -6.92 0.05 -5.99
N PHE A 154 -5.81 -0.22 -5.33
CA PHE A 154 -4.47 -0.19 -5.92
C PHE A 154 -3.94 -1.60 -6.07
N THR A 155 -3.38 -1.96 -7.22
CA THR A 155 -2.57 -3.18 -7.35
C THR A 155 -1.26 -2.98 -6.58
N ASN A 156 -0.86 -3.97 -5.79
CA ASN A 156 0.30 -3.82 -4.90
C ASN A 156 1.60 -3.53 -5.69
N GLY A 157 1.75 -4.15 -6.86
CA GLY A 157 2.90 -3.92 -7.73
C GLY A 157 3.01 -2.50 -8.31
N ASP A 158 1.94 -1.72 -8.22
CA ASP A 158 1.89 -0.33 -8.66
C ASP A 158 2.15 0.67 -7.53
N ILE A 159 2.22 0.20 -6.29
CA ILE A 159 2.52 1.01 -5.12
C ILE A 159 4.04 1.10 -5.00
N LYS A 160 4.61 2.25 -5.37
CA LYS A 160 6.05 2.52 -5.31
C LYS A 160 6.40 3.42 -4.13
N ASP A 161 5.63 4.50 -3.99
CA ASP A 161 5.84 5.52 -2.99
C ASP A 161 4.61 5.60 -2.09
N ILE A 162 4.84 5.66 -0.78
CA ILE A 162 3.80 5.70 0.23
C ILE A 162 4.16 6.75 1.25
N THR A 163 3.23 7.65 1.57
CA THR A 163 3.32 8.51 2.74
C THR A 163 2.37 7.98 3.80
N ASN A 164 2.90 7.57 4.95
CA ASN A 164 2.11 7.11 6.09
C ASN A 164 1.95 8.26 7.11
N PHE A 165 0.70 8.64 7.41
CA PHE A 165 0.36 9.72 8.32
C PHE A 165 -0.02 9.21 9.72
N SER A 166 -0.07 7.89 9.93
CA SER A 166 -0.48 7.29 11.19
C SER A 166 0.67 6.84 12.08
N LYS A 167 1.87 6.62 11.53
CA LYS A 167 3.02 6.11 12.29
C LYS A 167 3.66 7.11 13.24
N ASN A 168 3.53 8.40 12.94
CA ASN A 168 4.14 9.46 13.73
C ASN A 168 3.11 10.52 14.09
N PRO A 169 3.32 11.26 15.21
CA PRO A 169 2.53 12.43 15.55
C PRO A 169 2.45 13.42 14.38
N SER A 170 1.27 14.00 14.18
CA SER A 170 1.05 15.02 13.16
C SER A 170 1.43 16.39 13.69
N VAL A 171 1.95 17.24 12.79
CA VAL A 171 2.22 18.65 13.10
C VAL A 171 1.20 19.51 12.40
N GLY A 172 0.34 20.16 13.18
CA GLY A 172 -0.54 21.22 12.69
C GLY A 172 0.24 22.53 12.54
N VAL A 173 -0.06 23.27 11.48
CA VAL A 173 0.56 24.57 11.20
C VAL A 173 -0.53 25.60 11.02
N VAL A 174 -0.47 26.65 11.83
CA VAL A 174 -1.36 27.80 11.74
C VAL A 174 -0.55 29.04 11.46
N GLU A 175 -0.89 29.74 10.41
CA GLU A 175 -0.30 31.01 10.04
C GLU A 175 -1.32 32.11 10.21
N VAL A 176 -0.91 33.20 10.87
CA VAL A 176 -1.75 34.37 11.13
C VAL A 176 -1.00 35.65 10.76
N GLY A 177 -1.67 36.54 10.05
CA GLY A 177 -1.11 37.82 9.65
C GLY A 177 -1.37 38.92 10.71
N ILE A 178 -0.35 39.69 11.05
CA ILE A 178 -0.46 40.90 11.86
C ILE A 178 -0.01 42.10 11.08
N SER A 179 -0.48 43.31 11.47
CA SER A 179 -0.10 44.54 10.83
C SER A 179 1.38 44.86 11.07
N TYR A 180 2.04 45.51 10.12
CA TYR A 180 3.41 46.05 10.24
C TYR A 180 3.59 47.06 11.38
N TYR A 181 2.50 47.65 11.88
CA TYR A 181 2.51 48.60 13.01
C TYR A 181 2.48 47.91 14.37
N GLU A 182 2.29 46.58 14.42
CA GLU A 182 2.23 45.83 15.68
C GLU A 182 3.63 45.51 16.20
N ASN A 183 3.74 45.43 17.53
CA ASN A 183 4.98 44.99 18.16
C ASN A 183 5.04 43.45 18.18
N ILE A 184 5.95 42.88 17.43
CA ILE A 184 6.09 41.44 17.22
C ILE A 184 6.27 40.71 18.57
N ASP A 185 7.18 41.18 19.43
CA ASP A 185 7.50 40.51 20.70
C ASP A 185 6.31 40.51 21.64
N LYS A 186 5.53 41.60 21.70
CA LYS A 186 4.29 41.66 22.48
C LYS A 186 3.23 40.69 21.98
N VAL A 187 3.10 40.56 20.65
CA VAL A 187 2.12 39.64 20.03
C VAL A 187 2.53 38.19 20.29
N ILE A 188 3.80 37.87 20.16
CA ILE A 188 4.31 36.51 20.44
C ILE A 188 4.06 36.15 21.90
N ALA A 189 4.49 37.01 22.85
CA ALA A 189 4.31 36.74 24.27
C ALA A 189 2.83 36.57 24.65
N LEU A 190 1.94 37.39 24.08
CA LEU A 190 0.51 37.27 24.28
C LEU A 190 -0.07 35.92 23.75
N LEU A 191 0.36 35.53 22.57
CA LEU A 191 -0.07 34.24 21.99
C LEU A 191 0.45 33.06 22.81
N GLU A 192 1.71 33.09 23.23
CA GLU A 192 2.30 32.05 24.08
C GLU A 192 1.56 31.93 25.42
N GLU A 193 1.20 33.06 26.05
CA GLU A 193 0.44 33.05 27.31
C GLU A 193 -0.98 32.50 27.14
N LYS A 194 -1.71 32.96 26.12
CA LYS A 194 -3.15 32.68 25.98
C LYS A 194 -3.46 31.37 25.28
N LEU A 195 -2.61 30.88 24.37
CA LEU A 195 -2.87 29.63 23.64
C LEU A 195 -2.62 28.37 24.45
N VAL A 196 -2.05 28.47 25.66
CA VAL A 196 -1.87 27.31 26.56
C VAL A 196 -3.18 26.56 26.79
N VAL A 197 -4.33 27.27 26.83
CA VAL A 197 -5.66 26.69 26.99
C VAL A 197 -6.01 25.64 25.95
N ILE A 198 -5.40 25.70 24.76
CA ILE A 198 -5.64 24.71 23.69
C ILE A 198 -5.25 23.30 24.13
N LYS A 199 -4.16 23.16 24.89
CA LYS A 199 -3.72 21.86 25.40
C LYS A 199 -4.70 21.26 26.41
N GLU A 200 -5.40 22.09 27.17
CA GLU A 200 -6.42 21.66 28.14
C GLU A 200 -7.72 21.26 27.44
N LEU A 201 -8.10 21.99 26.38
CA LEU A 201 -9.33 21.77 25.62
C LEU A 201 -9.24 20.60 24.63
N PHE A 202 -8.02 20.27 24.18
CA PHE A 202 -7.78 19.25 23.17
C PHE A 202 -6.77 18.21 23.68
N PRO A 203 -7.24 17.13 24.34
CA PRO A 203 -6.36 16.09 24.91
C PRO A 203 -5.43 15.42 23.89
N GLN A 204 -5.78 15.46 22.60
CA GLN A 204 -4.93 14.94 21.50
C GLN A 204 -3.70 15.80 21.21
N VAL A 205 -3.53 16.97 21.84
CA VAL A 205 -2.33 17.80 21.73
C VAL A 205 -1.22 17.20 22.58
N ILE A 206 -0.14 16.79 21.94
CA ILE A 206 1.06 16.22 22.56
C ILE A 206 1.98 17.36 23.03
N GLU A 207 2.22 18.35 22.15
CA GLU A 207 3.15 19.45 22.39
C GLU A 207 2.64 20.75 21.73
N GLY A 208 2.90 21.86 22.39
CA GLY A 208 2.48 23.20 21.95
C GLY A 208 1.08 23.56 22.43
N PRO A 209 0.46 24.59 21.80
CA PRO A 209 0.92 25.42 20.68
C PRO A 209 2.22 26.18 20.94
N ASN A 210 3.17 26.13 20.00
CA ASN A 210 4.45 26.84 20.07
C ASN A 210 4.46 27.95 19.02
N VAL A 211 4.73 29.19 19.41
CA VAL A 211 4.82 30.32 18.49
C VAL A 211 6.24 30.46 17.98
N LEU A 212 6.44 30.19 16.67
CA LEU A 212 7.78 30.23 16.07
C LEU A 212 8.26 31.64 15.69
N GLY A 213 7.37 32.64 15.78
CA GLY A 213 7.67 34.01 15.34
C GLY A 213 7.31 34.26 13.89
N VAL A 214 7.87 35.37 13.35
CA VAL A 214 7.60 35.79 11.97
C VAL A 214 8.33 34.93 10.97
N THR A 215 7.60 34.32 10.06
CA THR A 215 8.14 33.42 9.02
C THR A 215 8.19 34.05 7.63
N SER A 216 7.35 35.02 7.38
CA SER A 216 7.35 35.75 6.10
C SER A 216 6.70 37.11 6.22
N PHE A 217 7.00 37.99 5.26
CA PHE A 217 6.39 39.27 5.05
C PHE A 217 5.60 39.24 3.76
N THR A 218 4.34 39.68 3.81
CA THR A 218 3.46 39.80 2.65
C THR A 218 3.24 41.29 2.33
N GLU A 219 2.51 41.60 1.27
CA GLU A 219 2.23 42.98 0.87
C GLU A 219 1.56 43.81 1.98
N SER A 220 0.80 43.18 2.88
CA SER A 220 0.01 43.90 3.89
C SER A 220 0.16 43.34 5.31
N ALA A 221 0.91 42.27 5.51
CA ALA A 221 1.01 41.56 6.81
C ALA A 221 2.37 40.95 7.06
N MET A 222 2.74 40.84 8.35
CA MET A 222 3.78 39.96 8.85
C MET A 222 3.13 38.65 9.28
N ILE A 223 3.64 37.53 8.80
CA ILE A 223 3.05 36.19 9.07
C ILE A 223 3.74 35.55 10.25
N ILE A 224 2.99 35.33 11.33
CA ILE A 224 3.43 34.54 12.50
C ILE A 224 2.98 33.11 12.32
N ARG A 225 3.88 32.16 12.55
CA ARG A 225 3.61 30.73 12.50
C ARG A 225 3.50 30.14 13.90
N ILE A 226 2.45 29.35 14.09
CA ILE A 226 2.17 28.59 15.30
C ILE A 226 2.16 27.12 14.89
N ILE A 227 2.89 26.28 15.62
CA ILE A 227 2.92 24.84 15.39
C ILE A 227 2.34 24.10 16.59
N ILE A 228 1.64 23.01 16.29
CA ILE A 228 1.02 22.14 17.31
C ILE A 228 1.29 20.70 16.93
N LYS A 229 1.84 19.92 17.86
CA LYS A 229 2.04 18.49 17.68
C LYS A 229 0.89 17.73 18.30
N THR A 230 0.24 16.89 17.52
CA THR A 230 -0.96 16.14 17.93
C THR A 230 -0.78 14.64 17.71
N GLU A 231 -1.69 13.86 18.24
CA GLU A 231 -1.87 12.48 17.80
C GLU A 231 -2.01 12.43 16.25
N PRO A 232 -1.66 11.29 15.64
CA PRO A 232 -1.75 11.15 14.19
C PRO A 232 -3.13 11.57 13.64
N GLU A 233 -3.12 12.42 12.60
CA GLU A 233 -4.32 12.89 11.88
C GLU A 233 -5.34 13.69 12.73
N ARG A 234 -4.98 14.11 13.96
CA ARG A 234 -5.84 14.91 14.86
C ARG A 234 -5.57 16.41 14.84
N HIS A 235 -4.65 16.87 14.00
CA HIS A 235 -4.25 18.29 13.92
C HIS A 235 -5.32 19.21 13.32
N TYR A 236 -6.18 18.74 12.42
CA TYR A 236 -7.14 19.58 11.70
C TYR A 236 -8.13 20.32 12.63
N ASP A 237 -8.68 19.64 13.63
CA ASP A 237 -9.61 20.25 14.59
C ASP A 237 -8.89 21.24 15.49
N VAL A 238 -7.66 20.91 15.89
CA VAL A 238 -6.82 21.76 16.73
C VAL A 238 -6.40 23.03 15.96
N GLU A 239 -6.02 22.92 14.71
CA GLU A 239 -5.69 24.06 13.86
C GLU A 239 -6.88 25.03 13.73
N ARG A 240 -8.10 24.51 13.52
CA ARG A 240 -9.30 25.33 13.44
C ARG A 240 -9.54 26.06 14.77
N ALA A 241 -9.36 25.37 15.88
CA ALA A 241 -9.48 25.95 17.20
C ALA A 241 -8.43 27.04 17.43
N VAL A 242 -7.15 26.77 17.13
CA VAL A 242 -6.07 27.77 17.26
C VAL A 242 -6.35 29.03 16.43
N ARG A 243 -6.81 28.87 15.18
CA ARG A 243 -7.21 30.04 14.35
C ARG A 243 -8.33 30.83 15.00
N LYS A 244 -9.36 30.18 15.54
CA LYS A 244 -10.48 30.82 16.25
C LYS A 244 -9.99 31.57 17.49
N TYR A 245 -9.29 30.88 18.39
CA TYR A 245 -8.78 31.47 19.62
C TYR A 245 -7.80 32.62 19.35
N THR A 246 -6.93 32.49 18.35
CA THR A 246 -6.02 33.58 17.94
C THR A 246 -6.81 34.82 17.51
N LYS A 247 -7.90 34.64 16.75
CA LYS A 247 -8.77 35.77 16.37
C LYS A 247 -9.42 36.44 17.60
N GLU A 248 -9.94 35.65 18.52
CA GLU A 248 -10.55 36.16 19.77
C GLU A 248 -9.53 36.89 20.64
N ILE A 249 -8.30 36.37 20.77
CA ILE A 249 -7.21 37.01 21.50
C ILE A 249 -6.84 38.36 20.85
N PHE A 250 -6.74 38.40 19.54
CA PHE A 250 -6.41 39.61 18.80
C PHE A 250 -7.49 40.69 18.98
N ASP A 251 -8.78 40.30 18.85
CA ASP A 251 -9.88 41.24 19.04
C ASP A 251 -9.92 41.83 20.46
N ALA A 252 -9.68 40.97 21.47
CA ALA A 252 -9.69 41.40 22.87
C ALA A 252 -8.52 42.33 23.23
N ASN A 253 -7.42 42.30 22.49
CA ASN A 253 -6.21 43.09 22.75
C ASN A 253 -5.97 44.20 21.70
N GLY A 254 -6.92 44.44 20.81
CA GLY A 254 -6.82 45.52 19.79
C GLY A 254 -5.79 45.25 18.69
N ILE A 255 -5.28 43.99 18.56
CA ILE A 255 -4.34 43.63 17.50
C ILE A 255 -5.11 43.46 16.19
N LYS A 256 -4.66 44.17 15.15
CA LYS A 256 -5.35 44.18 13.87
C LYS A 256 -4.80 43.09 12.92
N ILE A 257 -5.71 42.26 12.42
CA ILE A 257 -5.47 41.44 11.23
C ILE A 257 -5.66 42.41 10.02
N PRO A 258 -4.60 42.74 9.27
CA PRO A 258 -4.71 43.73 8.22
C PRO A 258 -5.53 43.22 7.04
N PHE A 259 -6.37 44.09 6.50
CA PHE A 259 -6.93 43.91 5.16
C PHE A 259 -5.87 44.21 4.12
N PRO A 260 -6.01 43.80 2.86
CA PRO A 260 -5.18 44.28 1.77
C PRO A 260 -5.13 45.80 1.75
N GLN A 261 -3.93 46.36 1.78
CA GLN A 261 -3.72 47.82 1.81
C GLN A 261 -3.10 48.26 0.50
N MET A 262 -3.56 49.42 0.01
CA MET A 262 -2.99 50.10 -1.16
C MET A 262 -2.70 51.53 -0.77
N ILE A 263 -1.47 51.97 -1.04
CA ILE A 263 -1.09 53.37 -0.88
C ILE A 263 -1.33 54.05 -2.23
N VAL A 264 -2.24 55.06 -2.23
CA VAL A 264 -2.53 55.85 -3.41
C VAL A 264 -1.82 57.22 -3.24
N TYR A 265 -0.87 57.50 -4.12
CA TYR A 265 -0.24 58.84 -4.20
C TYR A 265 -1.05 59.68 -5.16
N HIS A 266 -1.57 60.83 -4.67
CA HIS A 266 -2.12 61.85 -5.55
C HIS A 266 -0.99 62.82 -5.92
N ASP A 267 -0.76 62.96 -7.22
CA ASP A 267 0.15 64.00 -7.73
C ASP A 267 -0.64 65.30 -7.88
N ASP A 268 -0.50 66.18 -6.89
CA ASP A 268 -1.17 67.47 -6.86
C ASP A 268 -0.49 68.49 -7.79
N ASN A 269 0.53 68.12 -8.57
CA ASN A 269 1.23 69.02 -9.51
C ASN A 269 0.61 69.01 -10.92
N LYS A 270 -0.60 69.50 -11.06
CA LYS A 270 -1.13 69.97 -12.33
C LYS A 270 -1.61 71.43 -12.15
N ASN A 271 -0.71 72.39 -12.24
CA ASN A 271 -0.96 73.76 -12.68
C ASN A 271 0.02 74.08 -13.77
#